data_b4b7c53be05e7614895fdc58daf47b75
#
_entry.id   b4b7c53be05e7614895fdc58daf47b75
#
_cell.length_a   1.000
_cell.length_b   1.000
_cell.length_c   1.000
_cell.angle_alpha   90.00
_cell.angle_beta   90.00
_cell.angle_gamma   90.00
#
_symmetry.space_group_name_H-M   'P 1'
#
loop_
_entity.id
_entity.type
_entity.pdbx_description
1 polymer ?
#
loop_
_entity_poly.entity_id
_entity_poly.type
_entity_poly.pdbx_seq_one_letter_code
_entity_poly.pdbx_strand_id
1 'polypeptide(L)'
;IGNVGKFKQGIDFSGQEDIITKAFSLKKAPCVAITINSPGGSPVQSHLIYSLIRQQAKKNKKKVIVFAEDVAASGGYLIACAGDEIYANSSSIIGSIGVIYSSFGFTELIKKIGVERRVHTAGKNKSTLDPFLDEKKEDIERLKNIQLDLHKDFIEVVEKSRSSKLKKSEVEL
;
A
#
# COMPACT_ATOMS: atom_id res chain seq x y z
N ILE A 1 -0.62 6.82 -4.16
CA ILE A 1 0.31 6.69 -3.02
C ILE A 1 1.71 6.57 -3.57
N GLY A 2 2.59 7.45 -3.10
CA GLY A 2 3.78 7.92 -3.76
C GLY A 2 4.77 6.91 -4.33
N ASN A 3 5.20 7.18 -5.54
CA ASN A 3 6.48 6.73 -6.03
C ASN A 3 7.60 7.48 -5.28
N VAL A 4 8.58 6.76 -4.79
CA VAL A 4 9.81 7.33 -4.24
C VAL A 4 10.62 7.88 -5.42
N GLY A 5 10.43 9.14 -5.77
CA GLY A 5 11.14 9.80 -6.85
C GLY A 5 10.86 11.30 -6.90
N LYS A 6 11.72 12.06 -7.56
CA LYS A 6 11.68 13.53 -7.64
C LYS A 6 10.44 14.13 -8.31
N PHE A 7 9.59 13.33 -8.94
CA PHE A 7 8.30 13.77 -9.49
C PHE A 7 7.21 13.39 -8.49
N LYS A 8 6.73 14.34 -7.71
CA LYS A 8 5.62 14.21 -6.76
C LYS A 8 4.29 13.97 -7.50
N GLN A 9 4.09 12.77 -8.01
CA GLN A 9 2.76 12.29 -8.39
C GLN A 9 2.34 11.21 -7.40
N GLY A 10 1.75 11.62 -6.28
CA GLY A 10 1.26 10.69 -5.28
C GLY A 10 1.25 11.29 -3.88
N ILE A 11 0.56 10.63 -2.97
CA ILE A 11 0.52 10.99 -1.56
C ILE A 11 1.54 10.17 -0.76
N ASP A 12 2.14 10.79 0.23
CA ASP A 12 2.98 10.15 1.24
C ASP A 12 2.59 10.62 2.64
N PHE A 13 3.12 9.97 3.65
CA PHE A 13 2.82 10.29 5.05
C PHE A 13 3.17 11.74 5.37
N SER A 14 4.35 12.21 5.01
CA SER A 14 4.82 13.54 5.37
C SER A 14 3.97 14.67 4.74
N GLY A 15 3.49 14.45 3.52
CA GLY A 15 2.59 15.39 2.85
C GLY A 15 1.16 15.39 3.40
N GLN A 16 0.74 14.30 4.05
CA GLN A 16 -0.62 14.16 4.58
C GLN A 16 -0.74 14.40 6.08
N GLU A 17 0.34 14.35 6.85
CA GLU A 17 0.33 14.41 8.31
C GLU A 17 -0.36 15.67 8.83
N ASP A 18 0.04 16.86 8.34
CA ASP A 18 -0.52 18.12 8.76
C ASP A 18 -1.99 18.27 8.36
N ILE A 19 -2.34 17.83 7.15
CA ILE A 19 -3.70 17.92 6.61
C ILE A 19 -4.65 17.06 7.45
N ILE A 20 -4.27 15.82 7.71
CA ILE A 20 -5.05 14.88 8.53
C ILE A 20 -5.17 15.43 9.95
N THR A 21 -4.07 15.84 10.57
CA THR A 21 -4.07 16.36 11.93
C THR A 21 -4.98 17.59 12.06
N LYS A 22 -4.92 18.52 11.11
CA LYS A 22 -5.80 19.69 11.06
C LYS A 22 -7.27 19.32 10.93
N ALA A 23 -7.62 18.38 10.05
CA ALA A 23 -9.00 17.92 9.85
C ALA A 23 -9.60 17.38 11.17
N PHE A 24 -8.82 16.57 11.90
CA PHE A 24 -9.27 16.03 13.18
C PHE A 24 -9.31 17.08 14.32
N SER A 25 -8.56 18.17 14.24
CA SER A 25 -8.54 19.22 15.26
C SER A 25 -9.76 20.15 15.24
N LEU A 26 -10.59 20.13 14.20
CA LEU A 26 -11.78 20.98 14.05
C LEU A 26 -12.86 20.63 15.08
N LYS A 27 -12.92 21.35 16.20
CA LYS A 27 -13.75 21.02 17.37
C LYS A 27 -15.25 20.85 17.06
N LYS A 28 -15.78 21.62 16.12
CA LYS A 28 -17.23 21.59 15.77
C LYS A 28 -17.61 20.46 14.81
N ALA A 29 -16.65 19.80 14.16
CA ALA A 29 -16.92 18.72 13.24
C ALA A 29 -17.12 17.39 14.02
N PRO A 30 -18.27 16.72 13.91
CA PRO A 30 -18.55 15.47 14.63
C PRO A 30 -17.83 14.27 14.00
N CYS A 31 -17.46 14.36 12.76
CA CYS A 31 -16.75 13.31 12.00
C CYS A 31 -15.75 13.91 11.04
N VAL A 32 -14.89 13.07 10.48
CA VAL A 32 -14.00 13.41 9.37
C VAL A 32 -14.40 12.55 8.17
N ALA A 33 -14.68 13.21 7.05
CA ALA A 33 -14.92 12.56 5.76
C ALA A 33 -13.63 12.52 4.95
N ILE A 34 -13.34 11.37 4.36
CA ILE A 34 -12.16 11.15 3.52
C ILE A 34 -12.63 10.62 2.17
N THR A 35 -12.29 11.30 1.10
CA THR A 35 -12.48 10.78 -0.26
C THR A 35 -11.22 10.08 -0.73
N ILE A 36 -11.37 8.94 -1.41
CA ILE A 36 -10.26 8.14 -1.92
C ILE A 36 -10.50 7.83 -3.39
N ASN A 37 -9.52 8.22 -4.22
CA ASN A 37 -9.42 7.77 -5.61
C ASN A 37 -7.97 7.34 -5.85
N SER A 38 -7.68 6.05 -5.64
CA SER A 38 -6.30 5.54 -5.65
C SER A 38 -6.23 4.06 -6.00
N PRO A 39 -5.37 3.68 -6.95
CA PRO A 39 -5.09 2.28 -7.26
C PRO A 39 -4.16 1.60 -6.24
N GLY A 40 -3.65 2.34 -5.25
CA GLY A 40 -2.68 1.86 -4.29
C GLY A 40 -1.27 2.40 -4.52
N GLY A 41 -0.28 1.66 -4.05
CA GLY A 41 1.13 2.03 -4.12
C GLY A 41 1.94 1.46 -2.95
N SER A 42 2.84 2.25 -2.37
CA SER A 42 3.74 1.79 -1.30
C SER A 42 2.98 1.26 -0.08
N PRO A 43 3.18 -0.01 0.32
CA PRO A 43 2.54 -0.59 1.51
C PRO A 43 2.86 0.21 2.78
N VAL A 44 4.12 0.65 2.93
CA VAL A 44 4.57 1.39 4.12
C VAL A 44 3.85 2.74 4.21
N GLN A 45 3.77 3.51 3.11
CA GLN A 45 3.10 4.80 3.12
C GLN A 45 1.60 4.65 3.40
N SER A 46 0.97 3.64 2.83
CA SER A 46 -0.45 3.33 3.07
C SER A 46 -0.72 3.01 4.54
N HIS A 47 0.15 2.19 5.14
CA HIS A 47 0.02 1.79 6.54
C HIS A 47 0.27 2.95 7.51
N LEU A 48 1.24 3.82 7.23
CA LEU A 48 1.51 5.02 8.02
C LEU A 48 0.31 5.98 8.00
N ILE A 49 -0.27 6.23 6.83
CA ILE A 49 -1.45 7.08 6.68
C ILE A 49 -2.66 6.46 7.39
N TYR A 50 -2.92 5.17 7.20
CA TYR A 50 -3.96 4.43 7.93
C TYR A 50 -3.81 4.59 9.44
N SER A 51 -2.62 4.35 9.95
CA SER A 51 -2.30 4.42 11.38
C SER A 51 -2.51 5.82 11.93
N LEU A 52 -2.08 6.86 11.21
CA LEU A 52 -2.30 8.25 11.58
C LEU A 52 -3.78 8.59 11.68
N ILE A 53 -4.58 8.22 10.68
CA ILE A 53 -6.03 8.44 10.66
C ILE A 53 -6.67 7.79 11.90
N ARG A 54 -6.36 6.52 12.19
CA ARG A 54 -6.90 5.81 13.35
C ARG A 54 -6.45 6.41 14.68
N GLN A 55 -5.19 6.83 14.77
CA GLN A 55 -4.66 7.52 15.95
C GLN A 55 -5.39 8.83 16.20
N GLN A 56 -5.54 9.66 15.17
CA GLN A 56 -6.23 10.94 15.28
C GLN A 56 -7.73 10.77 15.59
N ALA A 57 -8.37 9.79 14.97
CA ALA A 57 -9.78 9.45 15.26
C ALA A 57 -9.99 9.09 16.73
N LYS A 58 -9.12 8.22 17.29
CA LYS A 58 -9.15 7.84 18.70
C LYS A 58 -8.87 9.02 19.63
N LYS A 59 -7.82 9.80 19.35
CA LYS A 59 -7.43 10.97 20.15
C LYS A 59 -8.53 12.02 20.24
N ASN A 60 -9.19 12.30 19.12
CA ASN A 60 -10.21 13.35 19.02
C ASN A 60 -11.64 12.81 19.19
N LYS A 61 -11.83 11.50 19.42
CA LYS A 61 -13.12 10.83 19.56
C LYS A 61 -14.07 11.10 18.39
N LYS A 62 -13.54 11.08 17.17
CA LYS A 62 -14.28 11.38 15.94
C LYS A 62 -14.45 10.13 15.10
N LYS A 63 -15.64 10.03 14.49
CA LYS A 63 -15.95 9.03 13.48
C LYS A 63 -15.25 9.38 12.17
N VAL A 64 -14.79 8.36 11.46
CA VAL A 64 -14.19 8.47 10.13
C VAL A 64 -15.15 7.86 9.12
N ILE A 65 -15.51 8.61 8.10
CA ILE A 65 -16.38 8.15 7.00
C ILE A 65 -15.54 8.24 5.72
N VAL A 66 -15.44 7.13 5.00
CA VAL A 66 -14.67 7.06 3.76
C VAL A 66 -15.62 6.97 2.58
N PHE A 67 -15.36 7.74 1.55
CA PHE A 67 -16.03 7.69 0.25
C PHE A 67 -15.01 7.27 -0.80
N ALA A 68 -15.21 6.08 -1.38
CA ALA A 68 -14.42 5.64 -2.52
C ALA A 68 -15.04 6.23 -3.79
N GLU A 69 -14.22 6.90 -4.58
CA GLU A 69 -14.59 7.40 -5.91
C GLU A 69 -14.46 6.28 -6.94
N ASP A 70 -13.72 6.46 -8.03
CA ASP A 70 -13.56 5.41 -9.05
C ASP A 70 -12.83 4.18 -8.51
N VAL A 71 -11.76 4.40 -7.74
CA VAL A 71 -10.87 3.33 -7.26
C VAL A 71 -10.46 3.54 -5.80
N ALA A 72 -10.62 2.50 -5.00
CA ALA A 72 -9.95 2.36 -3.70
C ALA A 72 -9.36 0.95 -3.62
N ALA A 73 -8.21 0.74 -4.27
CA ALA A 73 -7.61 -0.57 -4.45
C ALA A 73 -6.24 -0.67 -3.78
N SER A 74 -5.83 -1.89 -3.38
CA SER A 74 -4.53 -2.17 -2.76
C SER A 74 -4.25 -1.21 -1.59
N GLY A 75 -3.14 -0.49 -1.59
CA GLY A 75 -2.83 0.52 -0.57
C GLY A 75 -3.91 1.60 -0.39
N GLY A 76 -4.69 1.91 -1.44
CA GLY A 76 -5.86 2.80 -1.34
C GLY A 76 -6.96 2.18 -0.49
N TYR A 77 -7.22 0.88 -0.63
CA TYR A 77 -8.17 0.16 0.21
C TYR A 77 -7.66 -0.01 1.65
N LEU A 78 -6.36 -0.22 1.82
CA LEU A 78 -5.74 -0.24 3.15
C LEU A 78 -6.01 1.08 3.90
N ILE A 79 -5.87 2.23 3.24
CA ILE A 79 -6.23 3.52 3.83
C ILE A 79 -7.74 3.63 4.07
N ALA A 80 -8.57 3.14 3.13
CA ALA A 80 -10.03 3.13 3.29
C ALA A 80 -10.46 2.34 4.54
N CYS A 81 -9.75 1.28 4.89
CA CYS A 81 -9.97 0.51 6.12
C CYS A 81 -9.79 1.32 7.41
N ALA A 82 -9.24 2.54 7.35
CA ALA A 82 -9.25 3.47 8.47
C ALA A 82 -10.65 4.04 8.76
N GLY A 83 -11.59 3.92 7.85
CA GLY A 83 -12.98 4.36 8.01
C GLY A 83 -13.79 3.44 8.92
N ASP A 84 -14.58 4.04 9.81
CA ASP A 84 -15.64 3.33 10.55
C ASP A 84 -16.76 2.89 9.60
N GLU A 85 -17.00 3.68 8.56
CA GLU A 85 -17.87 3.39 7.43
C GLU A 85 -17.16 3.68 6.12
N ILE A 86 -17.42 2.82 5.11
CA ILE A 86 -16.92 2.98 3.75
C ILE A 86 -18.12 2.97 2.81
N TYR A 87 -18.24 3.99 2.00
CA TYR A 87 -19.23 4.13 0.95
C TYR A 87 -18.56 4.10 -0.40
N ALA A 88 -19.15 3.42 -1.35
CA ALA A 88 -18.65 3.30 -2.71
C ALA A 88 -19.82 3.33 -3.70
N ASN A 89 -19.58 3.75 -4.92
CA ASN A 89 -20.52 3.56 -6.00
C ASN A 89 -20.51 2.09 -6.44
N SER A 90 -21.60 1.61 -7.02
CA SER A 90 -21.68 0.24 -7.55
C SER A 90 -20.65 -0.04 -8.66
N SER A 91 -20.14 1.00 -9.30
CA SER A 91 -19.10 0.91 -10.33
C SER A 91 -17.68 1.18 -9.80
N SER A 92 -17.51 1.49 -8.51
CA SER A 92 -16.20 1.69 -7.92
C SER A 92 -15.43 0.38 -7.84
N ILE A 93 -14.13 0.42 -8.11
CA ILE A 93 -13.21 -0.71 -7.95
C ILE A 93 -12.67 -0.70 -6.52
N ILE A 94 -13.03 -1.72 -5.74
CA ILE A 94 -12.68 -1.83 -4.32
C ILE A 94 -11.93 -3.13 -4.07
N GLY A 95 -10.93 -3.10 -3.18
CA GLY A 95 -10.22 -4.32 -2.74
C GLY A 95 -8.82 -4.42 -3.31
N SER A 96 -8.52 -5.42 -4.16
CA SER A 96 -7.15 -5.73 -4.59
C SER A 96 -6.22 -5.93 -3.39
N ILE A 97 -6.63 -6.84 -2.48
CA ILE A 97 -5.91 -7.15 -1.24
C ILE A 97 -4.78 -8.11 -1.59
N GLY A 98 -3.62 -7.56 -1.94
CA GLY A 98 -2.48 -8.37 -2.37
C GLY A 98 -1.21 -7.55 -2.48
N VAL A 99 -0.09 -8.26 -2.67
CA VAL A 99 1.24 -7.68 -2.82
C VAL A 99 1.86 -8.19 -4.11
N ILE A 100 2.28 -7.27 -4.95
CA ILE A 100 2.96 -7.60 -6.21
C ILE A 100 4.38 -7.01 -6.21
N TYR A 101 5.31 -7.79 -6.74
CA TYR A 101 6.58 -7.29 -7.24
C TYR A 101 6.65 -7.64 -8.73
N SER A 102 6.96 -6.68 -9.56
CA SER A 102 7.15 -6.87 -10.99
C SER A 102 8.42 -6.19 -11.45
N SER A 103 9.20 -6.86 -12.31
CA SER A 103 10.42 -6.36 -12.88
C SER A 103 10.59 -6.91 -14.30
N PHE A 104 11.60 -6.43 -15.02
CA PHE A 104 11.98 -6.97 -16.31
C PHE A 104 13.36 -7.62 -16.21
N GLY A 105 13.59 -8.75 -16.89
CA GLY A 105 14.89 -9.36 -17.05
C GLY A 105 15.54 -8.90 -18.36
N PHE A 106 16.75 -8.35 -18.28
CA PHE A 106 17.49 -7.84 -19.44
C PHE A 106 18.79 -8.62 -19.73
N THR A 107 19.02 -9.74 -19.05
CA THR A 107 20.25 -10.53 -19.16
C THR A 107 20.57 -10.90 -20.61
N GLU A 108 19.60 -11.43 -21.35
CA GLU A 108 19.79 -11.81 -22.74
C GLU A 108 19.91 -10.60 -23.69
N LEU A 109 19.23 -9.51 -23.37
CA LEU A 109 19.30 -8.27 -24.15
C LEU A 109 20.70 -7.68 -24.12
N ILE A 110 21.29 -7.52 -22.92
CA ILE A 110 22.63 -6.93 -22.79
C ILE A 110 23.72 -7.79 -23.45
N LYS A 111 23.58 -9.15 -23.40
CA LYS A 111 24.43 -10.05 -24.13
C LYS A 111 24.40 -9.81 -25.64
N LYS A 112 23.21 -9.68 -26.23
CA LYS A 112 22.99 -9.45 -27.66
C LYS A 112 23.62 -8.15 -28.16
N ILE A 113 23.66 -7.10 -27.33
CA ILE A 113 24.27 -5.81 -27.71
C ILE A 113 25.71 -5.66 -27.24
N GLY A 114 26.34 -6.75 -26.75
CA GLY A 114 27.74 -6.75 -26.32
C GLY A 114 28.02 -6.00 -25.04
N VAL A 115 27.03 -5.80 -24.17
CA VAL A 115 27.21 -5.13 -22.87
C VAL A 115 27.37 -6.18 -21.77
N GLU A 116 28.41 -5.99 -20.95
CA GLU A 116 28.68 -6.83 -19.78
C GLU A 116 28.33 -6.08 -18.48
N ARG A 117 27.46 -6.70 -17.66
CA ARG A 117 27.14 -6.19 -16.32
C ARG A 117 28.22 -6.62 -15.32
N ARG A 118 28.97 -5.68 -14.75
CA ARG A 118 29.96 -5.93 -13.72
C ARG A 118 29.50 -5.39 -12.39
N VAL A 119 29.34 -6.27 -11.39
CA VAL A 119 28.83 -5.91 -10.06
C VAL A 119 29.86 -6.35 -9.01
N HIS A 120 30.35 -5.40 -8.25
CA HIS A 120 31.22 -5.62 -7.10
C HIS A 120 30.49 -5.20 -5.83
N THR A 121 30.22 -6.14 -4.93
CA THR A 121 29.48 -5.86 -3.69
C THR A 121 30.24 -6.34 -2.47
N ALA A 122 30.09 -5.60 -1.38
CA ALA A 122 30.39 -6.09 -0.05
C ALA A 122 29.06 -6.41 0.66
N GLY A 123 28.89 -7.67 1.07
CA GLY A 123 27.65 -8.20 1.62
C GLY A 123 26.92 -9.16 0.68
N LYS A 124 26.57 -10.35 1.21
CA LYS A 124 26.06 -11.51 0.46
C LYS A 124 24.80 -11.20 -0.38
N ASN A 125 23.93 -10.30 0.09
CA ASN A 125 22.61 -10.05 -0.49
C ASN A 125 22.46 -8.61 -1.01
N LYS A 126 23.57 -7.94 -1.38
CA LYS A 126 23.54 -6.53 -1.75
C LYS A 126 22.99 -6.28 -3.16
N SER A 127 23.06 -7.28 -4.05
CA SER A 127 22.57 -7.23 -5.43
C SER A 127 21.46 -8.27 -5.62
N THR A 128 20.37 -8.11 -4.86
CA THR A 128 19.20 -8.98 -4.96
C THR A 128 18.32 -8.52 -6.13
N LEU A 129 17.88 -9.47 -6.97
CA LEU A 129 16.97 -9.23 -8.10
C LEU A 129 17.43 -8.13 -9.07
N ASP A 130 18.73 -8.10 -9.35
CA ASP A 130 19.30 -7.21 -10.39
C ASP A 130 18.74 -7.62 -11.77
N PRO A 131 18.04 -6.74 -12.50
CA PRO A 131 17.39 -7.09 -13.76
C PRO A 131 18.36 -7.43 -14.90
N PHE A 132 19.65 -7.18 -14.72
CA PHE A 132 20.70 -7.49 -15.70
C PHE A 132 21.51 -8.76 -15.35
N LEU A 133 21.12 -9.48 -14.30
CA LEU A 133 21.70 -10.75 -13.88
C LEU A 133 20.63 -11.82 -13.83
N ASP A 134 21.06 -13.09 -13.91
CA ASP A 134 20.15 -14.22 -13.73
C ASP A 134 19.59 -14.25 -12.31
N GLU A 135 18.31 -14.55 -12.18
CA GLU A 135 17.65 -14.64 -10.88
C GLU A 135 18.17 -15.82 -10.06
N LYS A 136 18.44 -15.58 -8.79
CA LYS A 136 18.83 -16.62 -7.84
C LYS A 136 17.60 -17.12 -7.09
N LYS A 137 17.48 -18.44 -6.93
CA LYS A 137 16.36 -19.08 -6.21
C LYS A 137 16.21 -18.52 -4.80
N GLU A 138 17.32 -18.32 -4.09
CA GLU A 138 17.30 -17.77 -2.72
C GLU A 138 16.75 -16.32 -2.67
N ASP A 139 16.98 -15.53 -3.71
CA ASP A 139 16.46 -14.16 -3.79
C ASP A 139 14.96 -14.17 -4.06
N ILE A 140 14.48 -15.07 -4.91
CA ILE A 140 13.05 -15.29 -5.17
C ILE A 140 12.33 -15.75 -3.90
N GLU A 141 12.89 -16.73 -3.18
CA GLU A 141 12.32 -17.22 -1.93
C GLU A 141 12.24 -16.13 -0.86
N ARG A 142 13.29 -15.33 -0.74
CA ARG A 142 13.32 -14.19 0.19
C ARG A 142 12.25 -13.15 -0.18
N LEU A 143 12.12 -12.83 -1.47
CA LEU A 143 11.07 -11.92 -1.95
C LEU A 143 9.68 -12.47 -1.61
N LYS A 144 9.42 -13.76 -1.88
CA LYS A 144 8.14 -14.39 -1.56
C LYS A 144 7.81 -14.31 -0.08
N ASN A 145 8.78 -14.54 0.80
CA ASN A 145 8.55 -14.43 2.24
C ASN A 145 8.16 -13.00 2.64
N ILE A 146 8.87 -11.99 2.11
CA ILE A 146 8.51 -10.57 2.34
C ILE A 146 7.10 -10.27 1.83
N GLN A 147 6.73 -10.77 0.66
CA GLN A 147 5.38 -10.57 0.11
C GLN A 147 4.30 -11.24 0.97
N LEU A 148 4.56 -12.44 1.48
CA LEU A 148 3.64 -13.15 2.37
C LEU A 148 3.44 -12.40 3.71
N ASP A 149 4.51 -11.88 4.29
CA ASP A 149 4.43 -11.10 5.53
C ASP A 149 3.60 -9.82 5.31
N LEU A 150 3.90 -9.06 4.25
CA LEU A 150 3.13 -7.85 3.90
C LEU A 150 1.67 -8.15 3.57
N HIS A 151 1.40 -9.28 2.91
CA HIS A 151 0.03 -9.71 2.60
C HIS A 151 -0.74 -10.07 3.86
N LYS A 152 -0.11 -10.79 4.78
CA LYS A 152 -0.68 -11.12 6.08
C LYS A 152 -1.03 -9.86 6.88
N ASP A 153 -0.11 -8.89 6.95
CA ASP A 153 -0.37 -7.61 7.62
C ASP A 153 -1.57 -6.88 7.00
N PHE A 154 -1.71 -6.93 5.67
CA PHE A 154 -2.85 -6.33 4.99
C PHE A 154 -4.16 -7.04 5.35
N ILE A 155 -4.19 -8.37 5.30
CA ILE A 155 -5.35 -9.18 5.70
C ILE A 155 -5.77 -8.84 7.14
N GLU A 156 -4.82 -8.79 8.08
CA GLU A 156 -5.10 -8.45 9.48
C GLU A 156 -5.76 -7.06 9.63
N VAL A 157 -5.31 -6.06 8.86
CA VAL A 157 -5.95 -4.74 8.84
C VAL A 157 -7.40 -4.82 8.35
N VAL A 158 -7.65 -5.56 7.27
CA VAL A 158 -8.99 -5.73 6.70
C VAL A 158 -9.90 -6.47 7.68
N GLU A 159 -9.48 -7.60 8.21
CA GLU A 159 -10.24 -8.36 9.19
C GLU A 159 -10.58 -7.54 10.42
N LYS A 160 -9.61 -6.83 11.00
CA LYS A 160 -9.80 -5.97 12.16
C LYS A 160 -10.79 -4.83 11.90
N SER A 161 -10.74 -4.25 10.72
CA SER A 161 -11.57 -3.09 10.37
C SER A 161 -12.94 -3.48 9.85
N ARG A 162 -13.11 -4.67 9.26
CA ARG A 162 -14.32 -5.12 8.56
C ARG A 162 -14.97 -6.36 9.17
N SER A 163 -14.47 -6.91 10.29
CA SER A 163 -14.88 -8.18 10.89
C SER A 163 -16.39 -8.41 10.93
N SER A 164 -17.18 -7.39 11.25
CA SER A 164 -18.65 -7.47 11.32
C SER A 164 -19.35 -7.43 9.96
N LYS A 165 -18.63 -7.14 8.88
CA LYS A 165 -19.15 -6.94 7.51
C LYS A 165 -18.62 -7.96 6.52
N LEU A 166 -17.59 -8.73 6.89
CA LEU A 166 -17.05 -9.81 6.06
C LEU A 166 -17.96 -11.03 6.14
N LYS A 167 -18.40 -11.53 5.01
CA LYS A 167 -19.07 -12.82 4.92
C LYS A 167 -18.00 -13.91 4.90
N LYS A 168 -17.98 -14.78 5.91
CA LYS A 168 -16.97 -15.84 6.07
C LYS A 168 -16.84 -16.79 4.86
N SER A 169 -17.86 -16.87 4.02
CA SER A 169 -17.88 -17.73 2.83
C SER A 169 -17.24 -17.08 1.58
N GLU A 170 -16.85 -15.80 1.62
CA GLU A 170 -16.33 -15.06 0.47
C GLU A 170 -14.88 -14.57 0.69
N VAL A 171 -14.26 -15.02 1.78
CA VAL A 171 -12.89 -14.61 2.12
C VAL A 171 -11.92 -15.68 1.65
N GLU A 172 -11.75 -15.82 0.34
CA GLU A 172 -10.49 -16.26 -0.24
C GLU A 172 -9.61 -15.01 -0.41
N LEU A 173 -8.92 -14.68 0.67
CA LEU A 173 -7.93 -13.61 0.68
C LEU A 173 -6.53 -14.16 0.41
#